data_60681ded12fd6f9576d62caea2e76c6b
#
_entry.id   60681ded12fd6f9576d62caea2e76c6b
#
_cell.length_a   1.000
_cell.length_b   1.000
_cell.length_c   1.000
_cell.angle_alpha   90.00
_cell.angle_beta   90.00
_cell.angle_gamma   90.00
#
_symmetry.space_group_name_H-M   'P 1'
#
loop_
_entity.id
_entity.type
_entity.pdbx_description
1 polymer ?
#
loop_
_entity_poly.entity_id
_entity_poly.type
_entity_poly.pdbx_seq_one_letter_code
_entity_poly.pdbx_strand_id
1 'polypeptide(L)'
;TITDKVDLDVCAGIVNKGTSAESYNIYMYLGDPSEERLLLNESVTLNPGENYQSKYIMETEGMVGKNEVSLKIVTADGKEVSKASEFEVVKSDIRSTRLIDGAWAGLYHWSEEEGKLWNKDIKELKEDQWRDVVRSMHEIGMDVIVVQEAFRNNDYVGQHQTTVENYKGRAFYPSELYPGRMPIASKDPIEAILSEADALGMSVMMGVGMFAWFDFTEQSLKWHKNVAEELWNRYGHHNSFYGFYVSEECAGNLYNSEQTDDMKAKRKKEIADFFREFKKFTHTMAPDKPVMLATNSMGVMDGADAYPSLLENLDILCPFGFARMPVGDLTGKEAADLLQSFCDVAGSHLWFDLEAFLFNPDMSLYPRPIDEIIGDLNLLDNFEKVLCYQFPGVFSDPSWSFCLGEERTKQLFKDYKAYMDKVKSNRN
;
A
#
# COMPACT_ATOMS: atom_id res chain seq x y z
N THR A 1 3.27 -13.98 -3.42
CA THR A 1 4.55 -14.50 -3.98
C THR A 1 5.67 -13.49 -3.72
N ILE A 2 6.87 -13.95 -3.36
CA ILE A 2 8.12 -13.19 -3.21
C ILE A 2 9.27 -13.97 -3.84
N THR A 3 10.44 -13.33 -4.02
CA THR A 3 11.64 -14.04 -4.49
C THR A 3 12.50 -14.52 -3.33
N ASP A 4 13.41 -15.46 -3.60
CA ASP A 4 14.42 -15.93 -2.64
C ASP A 4 15.54 -14.89 -2.36
N LYS A 5 15.32 -13.63 -2.74
CA LYS A 5 16.20 -12.47 -2.49
C LYS A 5 15.56 -11.44 -1.55
N VAL A 6 14.40 -11.74 -1.02
CA VAL A 6 13.62 -10.86 -0.13
C VAL A 6 13.35 -11.60 1.17
N ASP A 7 13.69 -11.01 2.31
CA ASP A 7 13.30 -11.51 3.61
C ASP A 7 11.82 -11.25 3.88
N LEU A 8 11.18 -12.12 4.65
CA LEU A 8 9.76 -12.02 4.98
C LEU A 8 9.57 -11.60 6.44
N ASP A 9 8.85 -10.51 6.65
CA ASP A 9 8.41 -10.10 7.97
C ASP A 9 7.20 -10.92 8.42
N VAL A 10 7.37 -11.70 9.48
CA VAL A 10 6.29 -12.42 10.16
C VAL A 10 5.90 -11.63 11.40
N CYS A 11 4.72 -11.03 11.39
CA CYS A 11 4.26 -10.14 12.46
C CYS A 11 3.02 -10.69 13.16
N ALA A 12 2.98 -10.53 14.49
CA ALA A 12 1.81 -10.75 15.32
C ALA A 12 1.51 -9.50 16.15
N GLY A 13 0.25 -9.08 16.16
CA GLY A 13 -0.20 -7.94 16.93
C GLY A 13 -1.10 -8.35 18.08
N ILE A 14 -0.88 -7.79 19.28
CA ILE A 14 -1.70 -8.01 20.47
C ILE A 14 -2.10 -6.65 21.05
N VAL A 15 -3.38 -6.52 21.40
CA VAL A 15 -3.90 -5.38 22.16
C VAL A 15 -4.65 -5.94 23.37
N ASN A 16 -4.26 -5.54 24.59
CA ASN A 16 -4.99 -5.92 25.79
C ASN A 16 -6.24 -5.02 25.94
N LYS A 17 -7.40 -5.52 25.52
CA LYS A 17 -8.71 -4.84 25.68
C LYS A 17 -9.42 -5.17 27.00
N GLY A 18 -8.76 -5.94 27.89
CA GLY A 18 -9.26 -6.29 29.20
C GLY A 18 -9.15 -5.14 30.20
N THR A 19 -9.54 -5.42 31.47
CA THR A 19 -9.51 -4.46 32.59
C THR A 19 -8.35 -4.71 33.56
N SER A 20 -7.54 -5.76 33.33
CA SER A 20 -6.38 -6.14 34.14
C SER A 20 -5.19 -6.46 33.25
N ALA A 21 -4.01 -6.44 33.85
CA ALA A 21 -2.80 -6.90 33.15
C ALA A 21 -2.93 -8.39 32.80
N GLU A 22 -2.50 -8.75 31.61
CA GLU A 22 -2.55 -10.11 31.08
C GLU A 22 -1.24 -10.49 30.41
N SER A 23 -0.81 -11.77 30.58
CA SER A 23 0.39 -12.30 29.97
C SER A 23 0.04 -13.17 28.78
N TYR A 24 0.82 -13.01 27.72
CA TYR A 24 0.68 -13.69 26.45
C TYR A 24 1.98 -14.41 26.10
N ASN A 25 1.89 -15.68 25.69
CA ASN A 25 2.97 -16.40 25.07
C ASN A 25 2.73 -16.45 23.55
N ILE A 26 3.72 -16.06 22.77
CA ILE A 26 3.65 -15.92 21.32
C ILE A 26 4.60 -16.93 20.71
N TYR A 27 4.09 -17.72 19.78
CA TYR A 27 4.86 -18.74 19.05
C TYR A 27 4.65 -18.54 17.56
N MET A 28 5.75 -18.52 16.80
CA MET A 28 5.73 -18.51 15.34
C MET A 28 6.43 -19.76 14.83
N TYR A 29 5.87 -20.41 13.82
CA TYR A 29 6.39 -21.65 13.26
C TYR A 29 6.45 -21.56 11.72
N LEU A 30 7.40 -22.30 11.13
CA LEU A 30 7.42 -22.56 9.70
C LEU A 30 6.63 -23.84 9.41
N GLY A 31 5.39 -23.70 8.94
CA GLY A 31 4.44 -24.80 8.77
C GLY A 31 3.71 -25.18 10.05
N ASP A 32 3.49 -26.49 10.24
CA ASP A 32 2.77 -27.01 11.41
C ASP A 32 3.47 -26.70 12.74
N PRO A 33 2.72 -26.38 13.81
CA PRO A 33 3.26 -26.12 15.13
C PRO A 33 4.00 -27.34 15.71
N SER A 34 5.33 -27.31 15.70
CA SER A 34 6.20 -28.29 16.32
C SER A 34 7.50 -27.66 16.84
N GLU A 35 8.17 -28.29 17.81
CA GLU A 35 9.44 -27.75 18.34
C GLU A 35 10.53 -27.59 17.26
N GLU A 36 10.56 -28.49 16.28
CA GLU A 36 11.56 -28.48 15.19
C GLU A 36 11.31 -27.36 14.19
N ARG A 37 10.09 -26.78 14.16
CA ARG A 37 9.66 -25.73 13.24
C ARG A 37 9.47 -24.38 13.91
N LEU A 38 9.83 -24.27 15.18
CA LEU A 38 9.70 -23.04 15.97
C LEU A 38 10.68 -21.97 15.48
N LEU A 39 10.15 -20.85 15.04
CA LEU A 39 10.90 -19.66 14.61
C LEU A 39 11.10 -18.68 15.77
N LEU A 40 10.04 -18.45 16.54
CA LEU A 40 10.01 -17.50 17.65
C LEU A 40 9.18 -18.02 18.80
N ASN A 41 9.69 -17.84 20.03
CA ASN A 41 8.94 -18.03 21.26
C ASN A 41 9.27 -16.88 22.21
N GLU A 42 8.27 -16.08 22.53
CA GLU A 42 8.43 -14.96 23.46
C GLU A 42 7.20 -14.79 24.35
N SER A 43 7.38 -14.10 25.47
CA SER A 43 6.31 -13.79 26.42
C SER A 43 6.28 -12.31 26.71
N VAL A 44 5.07 -11.74 26.75
CA VAL A 44 4.84 -10.33 27.08
C VAL A 44 3.70 -10.20 28.06
N THR A 45 3.80 -9.23 28.98
CA THR A 45 2.69 -8.85 29.87
C THR A 45 2.27 -7.43 29.53
N LEU A 46 0.98 -7.27 29.21
CA LEU A 46 0.39 -6.00 28.81
C LEU A 46 -0.61 -5.53 29.83
N ASN A 47 -0.54 -4.26 30.23
CA ASN A 47 -1.58 -3.60 31.01
C ASN A 47 -2.81 -3.30 30.14
N PRO A 48 -3.98 -2.97 30.74
CA PRO A 48 -5.14 -2.55 29.98
C PRO A 48 -4.85 -1.41 29.00
N GLY A 49 -5.21 -1.59 27.73
CA GLY A 49 -4.99 -0.63 26.63
C GLY A 49 -3.57 -0.66 26.04
N GLU A 50 -2.64 -1.43 26.59
CA GLU A 50 -1.31 -1.60 25.95
C GLU A 50 -1.38 -2.52 24.75
N ASN A 51 -0.45 -2.29 23.82
CA ASN A 51 -0.28 -3.09 22.60
C ASN A 51 1.16 -3.60 22.48
N TYR A 52 1.33 -4.65 21.69
CA TYR A 52 2.61 -5.25 21.39
C TYR A 52 2.63 -5.80 19.98
N GLN A 53 3.72 -5.54 19.25
CA GLN A 53 4.02 -6.20 17.98
C GLN A 53 5.19 -7.16 18.21
N SER A 54 4.96 -8.44 17.95
CA SER A 54 6.00 -9.44 17.80
C SER A 54 6.39 -9.50 16.32
N LYS A 55 7.68 -9.47 16.02
CA LYS A 55 8.20 -9.51 14.64
C LYS A 55 9.36 -10.50 14.53
N TYR A 56 9.30 -11.38 13.55
CA TYR A 56 10.39 -12.26 13.15
C TYR A 56 10.73 -12.03 11.69
N ILE A 57 11.98 -11.69 11.40
CA ILE A 57 12.48 -11.54 10.02
C ILE A 57 12.99 -12.91 9.56
N MET A 58 12.38 -13.47 8.54
CA MET A 58 12.67 -14.79 8.02
C MET A 58 13.42 -14.69 6.70
N GLU A 59 14.65 -15.22 6.67
CA GLU A 59 15.41 -15.41 5.43
C GLU A 59 14.68 -16.42 4.54
N THR A 60 14.51 -16.08 3.26
CA THR A 60 13.78 -16.92 2.30
C THR A 60 14.69 -17.68 1.33
N GLU A 61 16.01 -17.47 1.39
CA GLU A 61 16.96 -18.21 0.58
C GLU A 61 16.86 -19.72 0.84
N GLY A 62 16.70 -20.49 -0.22
CA GLY A 62 16.49 -21.94 -0.13
C GLY A 62 15.07 -22.42 0.15
N MET A 63 14.10 -21.51 0.29
CA MET A 63 12.70 -21.84 0.58
C MET A 63 11.79 -21.86 -0.67
N VAL A 64 12.37 -22.07 -1.87
CA VAL A 64 11.62 -22.06 -3.13
C VAL A 64 10.44 -23.03 -3.09
N GLY A 65 9.25 -22.54 -3.43
CA GLY A 65 7.99 -23.28 -3.44
C GLY A 65 6.95 -22.65 -2.52
N LYS A 66 5.88 -23.40 -2.27
CA LYS A 66 4.82 -23.01 -1.33
C LYS A 66 5.24 -23.32 0.09
N ASN A 67 5.06 -22.36 0.95
CA ASN A 67 5.39 -22.41 2.36
C ASN A 67 4.21 -21.88 3.18
N GLU A 68 4.23 -22.17 4.48
CA GLU A 68 3.24 -21.69 5.43
C GLU A 68 3.95 -21.17 6.69
N VAL A 69 3.44 -20.10 7.28
CA VAL A 69 3.78 -19.68 8.64
C VAL A 69 2.55 -19.82 9.51
N SER A 70 2.75 -20.38 10.72
CA SER A 70 1.70 -20.53 11.72
C SER A 70 2.02 -19.67 12.94
N LEU A 71 1.03 -18.92 13.40
CA LEU A 71 1.06 -18.13 14.62
C LEU A 71 0.17 -18.76 15.66
N LYS A 72 0.67 -18.83 16.91
CA LYS A 72 -0.09 -19.26 18.07
C LYS A 72 0.15 -18.30 19.23
N ILE A 73 -0.93 -17.78 19.81
CA ILE A 73 -0.91 -16.91 20.99
C ILE A 73 -1.68 -17.62 22.11
N VAL A 74 -1.08 -17.72 23.29
CA VAL A 74 -1.66 -18.37 24.47
C VAL A 74 -1.71 -17.37 25.62
N THR A 75 -2.88 -17.17 26.19
CA THR A 75 -3.07 -16.33 27.39
C THR A 75 -2.74 -17.07 28.68
N ALA A 76 -2.55 -16.37 29.78
CA ALA A 76 -2.23 -16.98 31.08
C ALA A 76 -3.30 -17.96 31.59
N ASP A 77 -4.58 -17.75 31.22
CA ASP A 77 -5.70 -18.66 31.55
C ASP A 77 -5.82 -19.85 30.58
N GLY A 78 -4.86 -19.98 29.61
CA GLY A 78 -4.80 -21.09 28.68
C GLY A 78 -5.67 -20.96 27.43
N LYS A 79 -6.29 -19.81 27.19
CA LYS A 79 -6.96 -19.56 25.90
C LYS A 79 -5.94 -19.46 24.79
N GLU A 80 -6.29 -20.01 23.65
CA GLU A 80 -5.43 -20.08 22.48
C GLU A 80 -6.09 -19.46 21.25
N VAL A 81 -5.31 -18.68 20.52
CA VAL A 81 -5.67 -18.16 19.18
C VAL A 81 -4.58 -18.59 18.23
N SER A 82 -4.95 -19.22 17.12
CA SER A 82 -4.02 -19.64 16.08
C SER A 82 -4.46 -19.13 14.71
N LYS A 83 -3.49 -18.77 13.87
CA LYS A 83 -3.68 -18.39 12.48
C LYS A 83 -2.53 -18.94 11.64
N ALA A 84 -2.83 -19.41 10.43
CA ALA A 84 -1.83 -19.80 9.45
C ALA A 84 -1.96 -18.92 8.20
N SER A 85 -0.84 -18.70 7.51
CA SER A 85 -0.78 -17.95 6.25
C SER A 85 0.18 -18.62 5.29
N GLU A 86 -0.30 -18.89 4.08
CA GLU A 86 0.52 -19.42 2.99
C GLU A 86 1.26 -18.29 2.27
N PHE A 87 2.46 -18.61 1.81
CA PHE A 87 3.24 -17.75 0.92
C PHE A 87 4.04 -18.60 -0.07
N GLU A 88 4.41 -18.01 -1.19
CA GLU A 88 5.20 -18.68 -2.22
C GLU A 88 6.51 -17.94 -2.43
N VAL A 89 7.61 -18.68 -2.44
CA VAL A 89 8.94 -18.17 -2.77
C VAL A 89 9.34 -18.70 -4.14
N VAL A 90 9.69 -17.79 -5.05
CA VAL A 90 10.20 -18.13 -6.39
C VAL A 90 11.69 -17.87 -6.47
N LYS A 91 12.41 -18.74 -7.17
CA LYS A 91 13.83 -18.51 -7.41
C LYS A 91 14.03 -17.35 -8.35
N SER A 92 14.92 -16.43 -7.98
CA SER A 92 15.25 -15.26 -8.80
C SER A 92 16.72 -14.87 -8.64
N ASP A 93 17.23 -14.11 -9.60
CA ASP A 93 18.53 -13.43 -9.56
C ASP A 93 18.42 -12.00 -9.01
N ILE A 94 17.18 -11.49 -8.86
CA ILE A 94 16.84 -10.14 -8.40
C ILE A 94 15.75 -10.17 -7.34
N ARG A 95 15.48 -9.04 -6.68
CA ARG A 95 14.42 -8.93 -5.66
C ARG A 95 13.02 -8.99 -6.26
N SER A 96 12.82 -8.40 -7.43
CA SER A 96 11.52 -8.37 -8.12
C SER A 96 11.13 -9.73 -8.68
N THR A 97 9.85 -10.03 -8.70
CA THR A 97 9.28 -11.16 -9.45
C THR A 97 9.22 -10.93 -10.95
N ARG A 98 9.58 -9.73 -11.45
CA ARG A 98 9.35 -9.25 -12.82
C ARG A 98 7.88 -9.25 -13.25
N LEU A 99 6.98 -9.31 -12.28
CA LEU A 99 5.53 -9.21 -12.49
C LEU A 99 4.99 -8.02 -11.69
N ILE A 100 3.82 -7.55 -12.07
CA ILE A 100 3.05 -6.59 -11.29
C ILE A 100 2.30 -7.39 -10.21
N ASP A 101 2.64 -7.17 -8.94
CA ASP A 101 2.08 -7.89 -7.81
C ASP A 101 0.75 -7.28 -7.34
N GLY A 102 0.42 -6.05 -7.76
CA GLY A 102 -0.80 -5.38 -7.37
C GLY A 102 -1.00 -4.05 -8.05
N ALA A 103 -2.08 -3.36 -7.71
CA ALA A 103 -2.38 -2.06 -8.28
C ALA A 103 -3.22 -1.17 -7.36
N TRP A 104 -3.16 0.14 -7.61
CA TRP A 104 -4.11 1.09 -7.05
C TRP A 104 -5.50 0.88 -7.65
N ALA A 105 -6.49 0.88 -6.77
CA ALA A 105 -7.90 0.98 -7.08
C ALA A 105 -8.38 2.38 -6.70
N GLY A 106 -8.27 3.33 -7.62
CA GLY A 106 -8.86 4.65 -7.48
C GLY A 106 -10.39 4.55 -7.58
N LEU A 107 -11.10 5.02 -6.56
CA LEU A 107 -12.56 4.95 -6.49
C LEU A 107 -13.24 6.06 -7.32
N TYR A 108 -12.45 6.99 -7.81
CA TYR A 108 -12.88 8.13 -8.61
C TYR A 108 -11.75 8.54 -9.56
N HIS A 109 -12.06 9.34 -10.57
CA HIS A 109 -11.02 9.97 -11.39
C HIS A 109 -10.31 11.08 -10.60
N TRP A 110 -9.11 11.40 -11.01
CA TRP A 110 -8.26 12.38 -10.31
C TRP A 110 -8.88 13.78 -10.28
N SER A 111 -9.43 14.23 -11.44
CA SER A 111 -10.19 15.45 -11.56
C SER A 111 -11.41 15.25 -12.46
N GLU A 112 -12.40 16.16 -12.39
CA GLU A 112 -13.57 16.13 -13.30
C GLU A 112 -13.16 16.27 -14.77
N GLU A 113 -12.09 17.00 -15.05
CA GLU A 113 -11.59 17.17 -16.43
C GLU A 113 -10.98 15.87 -16.95
N GLU A 114 -10.14 15.21 -16.17
CA GLU A 114 -9.59 13.89 -16.51
C GLU A 114 -10.67 12.84 -16.65
N GLY A 115 -11.61 12.82 -15.71
CA GLY A 115 -12.73 11.88 -15.73
C GLY A 115 -13.55 11.93 -16.98
N LYS A 116 -13.73 13.12 -17.59
CA LYS A 116 -14.42 13.27 -18.88
C LYS A 116 -13.67 12.61 -20.03
N LEU A 117 -12.34 12.52 -19.93
CA LEU A 117 -11.48 12.12 -21.03
C LEU A 117 -11.21 10.62 -21.04
N TRP A 118 -11.05 9.98 -19.87
CA TRP A 118 -10.59 8.58 -19.86
C TRP A 118 -11.24 7.64 -18.84
N ASN A 119 -11.82 8.13 -17.78
CA ASN A 119 -12.41 7.28 -16.73
C ASN A 119 -13.74 7.82 -16.19
N LYS A 120 -14.55 8.41 -17.06
CA LYS A 120 -15.82 9.07 -16.72
C LYS A 120 -16.84 8.17 -16.02
N ASP A 121 -16.79 6.86 -16.30
CA ASP A 121 -17.81 5.91 -15.86
C ASP A 121 -17.45 5.26 -14.49
N ILE A 122 -16.27 5.54 -13.93
CA ILE A 122 -15.84 4.93 -12.67
C ILE A 122 -16.80 5.24 -11.51
N LYS A 123 -17.35 6.44 -11.48
CA LYS A 123 -18.32 6.88 -10.47
C LYS A 123 -19.67 6.16 -10.54
N GLU A 124 -19.97 5.53 -11.67
CA GLU A 124 -21.21 4.79 -11.90
C GLU A 124 -21.11 3.31 -11.51
N LEU A 125 -19.91 2.85 -11.12
CA LEU A 125 -19.70 1.46 -10.70
C LEU A 125 -20.48 1.14 -9.42
N LYS A 126 -21.18 0.02 -9.45
CA LYS A 126 -21.89 -0.56 -8.31
C LYS A 126 -20.99 -1.56 -7.58
N GLU A 127 -21.43 -2.02 -6.42
CA GLU A 127 -20.69 -2.97 -5.59
C GLU A 127 -20.26 -4.24 -6.35
N ASP A 128 -21.14 -4.84 -7.17
CA ASP A 128 -20.80 -6.04 -7.93
C ASP A 128 -19.74 -5.79 -9.00
N GLN A 129 -19.75 -4.60 -9.60
CA GLN A 129 -18.74 -4.22 -10.57
C GLN A 129 -17.37 -3.94 -9.89
N TRP A 130 -17.35 -3.43 -8.66
CA TRP A 130 -16.12 -3.35 -7.87
C TRP A 130 -15.57 -4.74 -7.54
N ARG A 131 -16.44 -5.72 -7.24
CA ARG A 131 -16.01 -7.13 -7.10
C ARG A 131 -15.44 -7.70 -8.39
N ASP A 132 -16.04 -7.37 -9.54
CA ASP A 132 -15.50 -7.77 -10.85
C ASP A 132 -14.10 -7.17 -11.08
N VAL A 133 -13.87 -5.93 -10.69
CA VAL A 133 -12.53 -5.30 -10.73
C VAL A 133 -11.53 -6.12 -9.91
N VAL A 134 -11.87 -6.48 -8.68
CA VAL A 134 -11.00 -7.28 -7.79
C VAL A 134 -10.71 -8.66 -8.39
N ARG A 135 -11.73 -9.36 -8.92
CA ARG A 135 -11.55 -10.66 -9.60
C ARG A 135 -10.59 -10.57 -10.77
N SER A 136 -10.73 -9.51 -11.57
CA SER A 136 -9.90 -9.32 -12.76
C SER A 136 -8.47 -8.95 -12.41
N MET A 137 -8.23 -8.23 -11.32
CA MET A 137 -6.88 -8.04 -10.77
C MET A 137 -6.26 -9.38 -10.39
N HIS A 138 -6.99 -10.21 -9.64
CA HIS A 138 -6.53 -11.54 -9.24
C HIS A 138 -6.27 -12.46 -10.44
N GLU A 139 -7.11 -12.42 -11.49
CA GLU A 139 -6.95 -13.22 -12.71
C GLU A 139 -5.62 -12.98 -13.42
N ILE A 140 -5.11 -11.76 -13.38
CA ILE A 140 -3.81 -11.41 -13.97
C ILE A 140 -2.66 -11.39 -12.95
N GLY A 141 -2.87 -12.05 -11.79
CA GLY A 141 -1.83 -12.31 -10.78
C GLY A 141 -1.51 -11.15 -9.87
N MET A 142 -2.38 -10.16 -9.77
CA MET A 142 -2.25 -9.05 -8.82
C MET A 142 -2.94 -9.43 -7.51
N ASP A 143 -2.16 -9.66 -6.46
CA ASP A 143 -2.65 -10.10 -5.15
C ASP A 143 -2.68 -8.97 -4.10
N VAL A 144 -2.19 -7.77 -4.46
CA VAL A 144 -2.22 -6.57 -3.61
C VAL A 144 -3.09 -5.50 -4.24
N ILE A 145 -4.04 -4.99 -3.48
CA ILE A 145 -4.88 -3.85 -3.86
C ILE A 145 -4.50 -2.67 -2.97
N VAL A 146 -4.29 -1.50 -3.55
CA VAL A 146 -4.19 -0.25 -2.79
C VAL A 146 -5.46 0.55 -3.05
N VAL A 147 -6.36 0.65 -2.08
CA VAL A 147 -7.44 1.64 -2.15
C VAL A 147 -6.78 3.01 -2.10
N GLN A 148 -6.91 3.79 -3.17
CA GLN A 148 -6.15 5.03 -3.27
C GLN A 148 -6.47 6.00 -2.14
N GLU A 149 -7.74 6.16 -1.81
CA GLU A 149 -8.19 7.10 -0.80
C GLU A 149 -9.60 6.77 -0.31
N ALA A 150 -9.82 6.84 0.99
CA ALA A 150 -11.14 6.72 1.61
C ALA A 150 -11.90 8.07 1.63
N PHE A 151 -11.15 9.17 1.65
CA PHE A 151 -11.65 10.55 1.54
C PHE A 151 -10.90 11.31 0.46
N ARG A 152 -11.61 12.25 -0.17
CA ARG A 152 -11.00 13.22 -1.07
C ARG A 152 -11.44 14.62 -0.72
N ASN A 153 -10.50 15.55 -0.65
CA ASN A 153 -10.81 16.97 -0.64
C ASN A 153 -11.24 17.41 -2.06
N ASN A 154 -12.35 18.12 -2.18
CA ASN A 154 -12.85 18.57 -3.49
C ASN A 154 -11.93 19.56 -4.20
N ASP A 155 -11.20 20.34 -3.41
CA ASP A 155 -10.28 21.36 -3.91
C ASP A 155 -8.86 20.94 -3.52
N TYR A 156 -7.90 21.12 -4.42
CA TYR A 156 -6.50 21.06 -4.09
C TYR A 156 -6.16 22.22 -3.15
N VAL A 157 -6.25 21.95 -1.87
CA VAL A 157 -5.89 22.90 -0.84
C VAL A 157 -4.43 22.70 -0.51
N GLY A 158 -3.63 23.75 -0.60
CA GLY A 158 -2.22 23.72 -0.24
C GLY A 158 -2.01 23.51 1.26
N GLN A 159 -0.79 23.17 1.64
CA GLN A 159 -0.36 23.05 3.03
C GLN A 159 -0.78 24.27 3.87
N HIS A 160 -1.14 24.03 5.12
CA HIS A 160 -1.48 25.06 6.12
C HIS A 160 -2.76 25.86 5.84
N GLN A 161 -3.53 25.51 4.82
CA GLN A 161 -4.79 26.20 4.49
C GLN A 161 -6.02 25.45 4.99
N THR A 162 -5.85 24.18 5.40
CA THR A 162 -6.91 23.31 5.89
C THR A 162 -6.73 23.05 7.38
N THR A 163 -7.85 23.06 8.12
CA THR A 163 -7.93 22.56 9.50
C THR A 163 -8.96 21.44 9.56
N VAL A 164 -8.96 20.66 10.64
CA VAL A 164 -9.94 19.58 10.82
C VAL A 164 -11.38 20.14 10.82
N GLU A 165 -11.59 21.37 11.32
CA GLU A 165 -12.89 22.02 11.42
C GLU A 165 -13.38 22.59 10.08
N ASN A 166 -12.46 22.96 9.17
CA ASN A 166 -12.83 23.53 7.86
C ASN A 166 -12.66 22.52 6.70
N TYR A 167 -12.28 21.26 7.00
CA TYR A 167 -12.12 20.23 5.99
C TYR A 167 -13.39 19.99 5.20
N LYS A 168 -13.31 20.09 3.87
CA LYS A 168 -14.42 19.96 2.92
C LYS A 168 -14.39 18.66 2.12
N GLY A 169 -13.55 17.76 2.48
CA GLY A 169 -13.45 16.47 1.82
C GLY A 169 -14.67 15.60 2.02
N ARG A 170 -14.88 14.68 1.11
CA ARG A 170 -16.00 13.74 1.09
C ARG A 170 -15.50 12.30 1.11
N ALA A 171 -16.24 11.45 1.80
CA ALA A 171 -15.93 10.04 1.91
C ALA A 171 -16.46 9.23 0.72
N PHE A 172 -15.74 8.17 0.37
CA PHE A 172 -16.19 7.13 -0.56
C PHE A 172 -17.00 6.01 0.11
N TYR A 173 -17.09 6.00 1.44
CA TYR A 173 -17.79 5.02 2.25
C TYR A 173 -18.78 5.71 3.21
N PRO A 174 -19.68 4.99 3.89
CA PRO A 174 -20.61 5.59 4.86
C PRO A 174 -19.90 6.06 6.14
N SER A 175 -19.15 7.16 6.06
CA SER A 175 -18.46 7.80 7.18
C SER A 175 -19.43 8.67 8.02
N GLU A 176 -19.17 8.74 9.32
CA GLU A 176 -19.85 9.64 10.26
C GLU A 176 -18.97 10.82 10.69
N LEU A 177 -17.68 10.83 10.29
CA LEU A 177 -16.72 11.82 10.76
C LEU A 177 -16.90 13.21 10.14
N TYR A 178 -17.16 13.26 8.84
CA TYR A 178 -17.22 14.51 8.09
C TYR A 178 -18.49 14.52 7.23
N PRO A 179 -19.19 15.65 7.17
CA PRO A 179 -20.39 15.77 6.36
C PRO A 179 -20.03 15.71 4.87
N GLY A 180 -20.70 14.87 4.16
CA GLY A 180 -20.62 14.74 2.71
C GLY A 180 -20.05 13.41 2.26
N ARG A 181 -20.62 12.95 1.16
CA ARG A 181 -20.25 11.75 0.46
C ARG A 181 -19.91 12.08 -0.96
N MET A 182 -18.93 11.38 -1.52
CA MET A 182 -18.62 11.48 -2.95
C MET A 182 -19.82 11.01 -3.78
N PRO A 183 -20.12 11.69 -4.90
CA PRO A 183 -21.26 11.37 -5.76
C PRO A 183 -20.95 10.14 -6.63
N ILE A 184 -20.88 8.98 -6.01
CA ILE A 184 -20.66 7.68 -6.65
C ILE A 184 -21.87 6.77 -6.46
N ALA A 185 -22.08 5.85 -7.40
CA ALA A 185 -23.23 4.96 -7.42
C ALA A 185 -23.14 3.86 -6.34
N SER A 186 -21.95 3.37 -6.05
CA SER A 186 -21.73 2.38 -4.99
C SER A 186 -21.96 3.01 -3.61
N LYS A 187 -22.67 2.29 -2.75
CA LYS A 187 -22.90 2.74 -1.37
C LYS A 187 -21.65 2.57 -0.51
N ASP A 188 -20.95 1.45 -0.70
CA ASP A 188 -19.73 1.10 0.04
C ASP A 188 -18.79 0.29 -0.86
N PRO A 189 -18.03 0.96 -1.73
CA PRO A 189 -17.07 0.27 -2.59
C PRO A 189 -15.91 -0.35 -1.80
N ILE A 190 -15.57 0.19 -0.63
CA ILE A 190 -14.50 -0.34 0.23
C ILE A 190 -14.91 -1.71 0.78
N GLU A 191 -16.14 -1.85 1.29
CA GLU A 191 -16.69 -3.14 1.72
C GLU A 191 -16.74 -4.14 0.57
N ALA A 192 -17.13 -3.71 -0.64
CA ALA A 192 -17.17 -4.58 -1.81
C ALA A 192 -15.78 -5.10 -2.20
N ILE A 193 -14.76 -4.24 -2.14
CA ILE A 193 -13.37 -4.61 -2.43
C ILE A 193 -12.84 -5.57 -1.36
N LEU A 194 -13.00 -5.24 -0.08
CA LEU A 194 -12.47 -6.05 1.03
C LEU A 194 -13.11 -7.44 1.10
N SER A 195 -14.44 -7.51 0.97
CA SER A 195 -15.16 -8.80 1.02
C SER A 195 -14.78 -9.72 -0.15
N GLU A 196 -14.54 -9.18 -1.34
CA GLU A 196 -14.09 -9.97 -2.48
C GLU A 196 -12.60 -10.36 -2.33
N ALA A 197 -11.77 -9.44 -1.82
CA ALA A 197 -10.36 -9.72 -1.52
C ALA A 197 -10.21 -10.82 -0.45
N ASP A 198 -11.06 -10.83 0.58
CA ASP A 198 -11.12 -11.93 1.57
C ASP A 198 -11.39 -13.28 0.89
N ALA A 199 -12.36 -13.32 -0.03
CA ALA A 199 -12.73 -14.54 -0.73
C ALA A 199 -11.62 -15.09 -1.65
N LEU A 200 -10.77 -14.20 -2.16
CA LEU A 200 -9.67 -14.52 -3.07
C LEU A 200 -8.31 -14.64 -2.38
N GLY A 201 -8.23 -14.35 -1.07
CA GLY A 201 -6.96 -14.35 -0.33
C GLY A 201 -6.01 -13.21 -0.71
N MET A 202 -6.53 -12.09 -1.21
CA MET A 202 -5.76 -10.91 -1.57
C MET A 202 -5.53 -9.99 -0.36
N SER A 203 -4.55 -9.10 -0.47
CA SER A 203 -4.19 -8.11 0.54
C SER A 203 -4.62 -6.69 0.11
N VAL A 204 -5.19 -5.91 1.03
CA VAL A 204 -5.65 -4.54 0.75
C VAL A 204 -4.93 -3.54 1.65
N MET A 205 -4.14 -2.65 1.04
CA MET A 205 -3.62 -1.44 1.67
C MET A 205 -4.72 -0.38 1.64
N MET A 206 -5.15 0.06 2.83
CA MET A 206 -6.24 1.02 2.96
C MET A 206 -5.73 2.45 2.89
N GLY A 207 -6.02 3.14 1.79
CA GLY A 207 -5.75 4.57 1.64
C GLY A 207 -6.63 5.40 2.56
N VAL A 208 -5.99 6.10 3.50
CA VAL A 208 -6.70 6.94 4.47
C VAL A 208 -7.40 8.09 3.76
N GLY A 209 -6.74 8.69 2.79
CA GLY A 209 -7.28 9.79 2.01
C GLY A 209 -6.40 11.03 2.06
N MET A 210 -6.90 12.11 1.47
CA MET A 210 -6.18 13.37 1.32
C MET A 210 -6.82 14.46 2.19
N PHE A 211 -6.01 15.01 3.09
CA PHE A 211 -6.36 16.17 3.91
C PHE A 211 -6.10 17.48 3.16
N ALA A 212 -4.85 17.66 2.72
CA ALA A 212 -4.41 18.74 1.85
C ALA A 212 -3.16 18.29 1.11
N TRP A 213 -2.85 18.91 -0.01
CA TRP A 213 -1.69 18.51 -0.83
C TRP A 213 -0.37 18.72 -0.10
N PHE A 214 0.43 17.66 0.06
CA PHE A 214 1.72 17.65 0.75
C PHE A 214 1.68 18.14 2.22
N ASP A 215 0.59 17.84 2.93
CA ASP A 215 0.40 18.33 4.30
C ASP A 215 0.67 17.25 5.35
N PHE A 216 1.79 17.38 6.05
CA PHE A 216 2.19 16.52 7.16
C PHE A 216 2.18 17.27 8.49
N THR A 217 1.36 18.32 8.61
CA THR A 217 1.20 19.10 9.84
C THR A 217 0.47 18.34 10.94
N GLU A 218 0.46 18.89 12.15
CA GLU A 218 -0.32 18.34 13.28
C GLU A 218 -1.82 18.26 12.99
N GLN A 219 -2.36 19.20 12.18
CA GLN A 219 -3.78 19.16 11.78
C GLN A 219 -4.06 17.99 10.82
N SER A 220 -3.18 17.80 9.86
CA SER A 220 -3.23 16.64 8.96
C SER A 220 -3.11 15.33 9.74
N LEU A 221 -2.15 15.24 10.67
CA LEU A 221 -1.99 14.06 11.53
C LEU A 221 -3.26 13.76 12.35
N LYS A 222 -3.86 14.78 12.95
CA LYS A 222 -5.11 14.61 13.71
C LYS A 222 -6.24 14.08 12.83
N TRP A 223 -6.37 14.62 11.62
CA TRP A 223 -7.35 14.15 10.64
C TRP A 223 -7.09 12.70 10.23
N HIS A 224 -5.85 12.34 9.88
CA HIS A 224 -5.47 10.99 9.51
C HIS A 224 -5.73 9.97 10.64
N LYS A 225 -5.46 10.34 11.89
CA LYS A 225 -5.77 9.49 13.05
C LYS A 225 -7.28 9.21 13.16
N ASN A 226 -8.12 10.25 13.02
CA ASN A 226 -9.57 10.08 13.10
C ASN A 226 -10.10 9.15 12.00
N VAL A 227 -9.62 9.34 10.76
CA VAL A 227 -10.05 8.53 9.62
C VAL A 227 -9.54 7.09 9.73
N ALA A 228 -8.28 6.90 10.11
CA ALA A 228 -7.71 5.56 10.29
C ALA A 228 -8.45 4.77 11.38
N GLU A 229 -8.84 5.42 12.48
CA GLU A 229 -9.62 4.80 13.55
C GLU A 229 -11.02 4.37 13.06
N GLU A 230 -11.72 5.23 12.31
CA GLU A 230 -13.03 4.86 11.75
C GLU A 230 -12.91 3.71 10.74
N LEU A 231 -11.91 3.75 9.85
CA LEU A 231 -11.65 2.69 8.88
C LEU A 231 -11.35 1.35 9.56
N TRP A 232 -10.52 1.37 10.63
CA TRP A 232 -10.22 0.16 11.38
C TRP A 232 -11.45 -0.38 12.13
N ASN A 233 -12.18 0.48 12.81
CA ASN A 233 -13.39 0.08 13.53
C ASN A 233 -14.46 -0.51 12.61
N ARG A 234 -14.52 -0.03 11.35
CA ARG A 234 -15.49 -0.47 10.38
C ARG A 234 -15.04 -1.72 9.61
N TYR A 235 -13.79 -1.75 9.18
CA TYR A 235 -13.28 -2.76 8.22
C TYR A 235 -12.15 -3.63 8.76
N GLY A 236 -11.63 -3.38 9.95
CA GLY A 236 -10.52 -4.15 10.53
C GLY A 236 -10.83 -5.62 10.82
N HIS A 237 -12.08 -6.03 10.65
CA HIS A 237 -12.51 -7.42 10.76
C HIS A 237 -12.22 -8.24 9.49
N HIS A 238 -11.95 -7.61 8.35
CA HIS A 238 -11.57 -8.28 7.12
C HIS A 238 -10.15 -8.83 7.19
N ASN A 239 -9.95 -10.08 6.81
CA ASN A 239 -8.62 -10.69 6.75
C ASN A 239 -7.75 -10.02 5.69
N SER A 240 -8.35 -9.52 4.62
CA SER A 240 -7.69 -8.78 3.55
C SER A 240 -7.18 -7.40 3.97
N PHE A 241 -7.66 -6.81 5.07
CA PHE A 241 -7.14 -5.52 5.55
C PHE A 241 -5.67 -5.69 5.96
N TYR A 242 -4.76 -5.35 5.04
CA TYR A 242 -3.33 -5.60 5.21
C TYR A 242 -2.61 -4.49 5.99
N GLY A 243 -2.88 -3.23 5.67
CA GLY A 243 -2.22 -2.08 6.28
C GLY A 243 -2.85 -0.74 5.92
N PHE A 244 -2.21 0.34 6.37
CA PHE A 244 -2.64 1.71 6.11
C PHE A 244 -1.73 2.38 5.07
N TYR A 245 -2.32 2.98 4.07
CA TYR A 245 -1.63 3.82 3.10
C TYR A 245 -1.96 5.29 3.38
N VAL A 246 -0.93 6.11 3.65
CA VAL A 246 -1.09 7.56 3.76
C VAL A 246 -1.12 8.11 2.33
N SER A 247 -2.31 8.55 1.90
CA SER A 247 -2.56 8.92 0.51
C SER A 247 -2.04 10.33 0.14
N GLU A 248 -1.46 11.07 1.10
CA GLU A 248 -0.76 12.32 0.82
C GLU A 248 0.45 12.05 -0.08
N GLU A 249 0.56 12.78 -1.17
CA GLU A 249 1.77 12.71 -1.99
C GLU A 249 2.96 13.36 -1.27
N CYS A 250 4.14 12.82 -1.54
CA CYS A 250 5.40 13.39 -1.09
C CYS A 250 6.43 13.40 -2.22
N ALA A 251 7.16 14.50 -2.34
CA ALA A 251 8.32 14.54 -3.24
C ALA A 251 9.48 13.72 -2.67
N GLY A 252 10.32 13.15 -3.54
CA GLY A 252 11.50 12.40 -3.12
C GLY A 252 12.51 13.19 -2.30
N ASN A 253 12.49 14.52 -2.39
CA ASN A 253 13.29 15.41 -1.53
C ASN A 253 12.72 15.61 -0.12
N LEU A 254 11.51 15.11 0.18
CA LEU A 254 10.80 15.19 1.46
C LEU A 254 10.45 16.62 1.94
N TYR A 255 10.57 17.63 1.07
CA TYR A 255 10.18 19.00 1.40
C TYR A 255 9.39 19.71 0.30
N ASN A 256 9.18 19.04 -0.85
CA ASN A 256 8.46 19.55 -2.01
C ASN A 256 9.13 20.79 -2.64
N SER A 257 8.45 21.94 -2.68
CA SER A 257 8.87 23.15 -3.38
C SER A 257 9.41 24.27 -2.47
N GLU A 258 9.73 23.98 -1.22
CA GLU A 258 10.24 24.96 -0.28
C GLU A 258 11.60 25.54 -0.74
N GLN A 259 11.78 26.86 -0.54
CA GLN A 259 12.93 27.57 -1.12
C GLN A 259 14.05 27.82 -0.12
N THR A 260 13.75 27.93 1.17
CA THR A 260 14.76 28.24 2.20
C THR A 260 15.19 26.99 2.94
N ASP A 261 16.46 26.90 3.33
CA ASP A 261 17.00 25.74 4.03
C ASP A 261 16.28 25.47 5.36
N ASP A 262 15.89 26.50 6.08
CA ASP A 262 15.13 26.38 7.33
C ASP A 262 13.75 25.74 7.07
N MET A 263 13.07 26.14 5.99
CA MET A 263 11.79 25.55 5.64
C MET A 263 11.92 24.12 5.10
N LYS A 264 12.95 23.84 4.32
CA LYS A 264 13.26 22.48 3.88
C LYS A 264 13.48 21.55 5.07
N ALA A 265 14.35 21.95 6.00
CA ALA A 265 14.62 21.20 7.22
C ALA A 265 13.34 21.00 8.07
N LYS A 266 12.51 22.03 8.16
CA LYS A 266 11.22 21.95 8.85
C LYS A 266 10.29 20.92 8.21
N ARG A 267 10.15 20.91 6.87
CA ARG A 267 9.29 19.92 6.16
C ARG A 267 9.79 18.50 6.31
N LYS A 268 11.11 18.28 6.16
CA LYS A 268 11.74 16.99 6.39
C LYS A 268 11.45 16.45 7.80
N LYS A 269 11.50 17.33 8.80
CA LYS A 269 11.17 16.96 10.18
C LYS A 269 9.67 16.68 10.37
N GLU A 270 8.79 17.49 9.78
CA GLU A 270 7.33 17.32 9.89
C GLU A 270 6.90 15.96 9.36
N ILE A 271 7.42 15.53 8.21
CA ILE A 271 7.06 14.21 7.66
C ILE A 271 7.54 13.06 8.56
N ALA A 272 8.76 13.11 9.07
CA ALA A 272 9.27 12.08 9.97
C ALA A 272 8.46 12.02 11.29
N ASP A 273 8.14 13.17 11.88
CA ASP A 273 7.31 13.27 13.08
C ASP A 273 5.88 12.76 12.81
N PHE A 274 5.29 13.08 11.65
CA PHE A 274 3.97 12.59 11.25
C PHE A 274 3.93 11.06 11.22
N PHE A 275 4.86 10.40 10.53
CA PHE A 275 4.86 8.94 10.43
C PHE A 275 5.14 8.26 11.75
N ARG A 276 6.03 8.82 12.60
CA ARG A 276 6.25 8.32 13.96
C ARG A 276 4.95 8.32 14.78
N GLU A 277 4.24 9.44 14.80
CA GLU A 277 3.02 9.58 15.59
C GLU A 277 1.82 8.85 14.96
N PHE A 278 1.77 8.74 13.63
CA PHE A 278 0.72 7.99 12.94
C PHE A 278 0.89 6.49 13.16
N LYS A 279 2.08 5.93 12.96
CA LYS A 279 2.37 4.52 13.21
C LYS A 279 2.13 4.15 14.68
N LYS A 280 2.62 4.97 15.61
CA LYS A 280 2.35 4.77 17.03
C LYS A 280 0.84 4.71 17.33
N PHE A 281 0.05 5.56 16.69
CA PHE A 281 -1.40 5.57 16.87
C PHE A 281 -2.06 4.34 16.26
N THR A 282 -1.77 3.99 15.01
CA THR A 282 -2.36 2.81 14.36
C THR A 282 -2.02 1.53 15.10
N HIS A 283 -0.84 1.42 15.67
CA HIS A 283 -0.42 0.28 16.49
C HIS A 283 -1.21 0.14 17.80
N THR A 284 -1.86 1.20 18.32
CA THR A 284 -2.75 1.05 19.48
C THR A 284 -3.98 0.19 19.20
N MET A 285 -4.34 0.03 17.92
CA MET A 285 -5.52 -0.76 17.49
C MET A 285 -5.15 -1.94 16.59
N ALA A 286 -4.07 -1.83 15.83
CA ALA A 286 -3.65 -2.79 14.82
C ALA A 286 -2.10 -2.88 14.75
N PRO A 287 -1.44 -3.43 15.78
CA PRO A 287 0.02 -3.38 15.89
C PRO A 287 0.76 -4.24 14.87
N ASP A 288 0.09 -5.18 14.21
CA ASP A 288 0.64 -6.01 13.12
C ASP A 288 0.48 -5.40 11.72
N LYS A 289 -0.17 -4.24 11.60
CA LYS A 289 -0.49 -3.65 10.30
C LYS A 289 0.56 -2.64 9.86
N PRO A 290 1.18 -2.81 8.67
CA PRO A 290 2.17 -1.88 8.15
C PRO A 290 1.57 -0.54 7.75
N VAL A 291 2.45 0.49 7.72
CA VAL A 291 2.15 1.83 7.21
C VAL A 291 2.98 2.06 5.95
N MET A 292 2.34 2.51 4.88
CA MET A 292 2.93 2.78 3.57
C MET A 292 2.83 4.26 3.20
N LEU A 293 3.88 4.76 2.52
CA LEU A 293 3.94 6.06 1.86
C LEU A 293 4.39 5.90 0.42
N ALA A 294 3.78 6.64 -0.51
CA ALA A 294 4.26 6.81 -1.87
C ALA A 294 4.98 8.18 -2.01
N THR A 295 6.18 8.17 -2.61
CA THR A 295 6.96 9.37 -2.93
C THR A 295 7.23 9.42 -4.42
N ASN A 296 7.40 10.61 -5.00
CA ASN A 296 7.96 10.64 -6.35
C ASN A 296 9.48 10.38 -6.36
N SER A 297 10.04 10.16 -7.54
CA SER A 297 11.46 9.83 -7.72
C SER A 297 12.39 11.05 -7.79
N MET A 298 11.88 12.28 -7.59
CA MET A 298 12.65 13.51 -7.78
C MET A 298 13.31 13.99 -6.49
N GLY A 299 14.57 14.37 -6.57
CA GLY A 299 15.30 14.98 -5.47
C GLY A 299 15.65 14.03 -4.33
N VAL A 300 15.76 12.73 -4.61
CA VAL A 300 16.05 11.70 -3.60
C VAL A 300 17.39 11.95 -2.90
N MET A 301 18.43 12.38 -3.64
CA MET A 301 19.73 12.72 -3.06
C MET A 301 19.62 13.95 -2.14
N ASP A 302 18.83 14.94 -2.52
CA ASP A 302 18.60 16.15 -1.70
C ASP A 302 17.78 15.86 -0.44
N GLY A 303 17.00 14.78 -0.45
CA GLY A 303 16.28 14.23 0.70
C GLY A 303 17.06 13.27 1.58
N ALA A 304 18.27 12.87 1.17
CA ALA A 304 19.02 11.74 1.74
C ALA A 304 19.24 11.81 3.26
N ASP A 305 19.45 13.00 3.80
CA ASP A 305 19.66 13.24 5.23
C ASP A 305 18.43 12.96 6.10
N ALA A 306 17.24 12.97 5.53
CA ALA A 306 15.98 12.80 6.26
C ALA A 306 15.37 11.38 6.13
N TYR A 307 15.75 10.61 5.12
CA TYR A 307 15.23 9.25 4.94
C TYR A 307 15.44 8.34 6.16
N PRO A 308 16.60 8.32 6.86
CA PRO A 308 16.75 7.48 8.04
C PRO A 308 15.67 7.73 9.10
N SER A 309 15.40 8.99 9.43
CA SER A 309 14.38 9.36 10.44
C SER A 309 12.95 9.01 9.99
N LEU A 310 12.65 9.09 8.70
CA LEU A 310 11.37 8.69 8.15
C LEU A 310 11.20 7.17 8.19
N LEU A 311 12.20 6.43 7.69
CA LEU A 311 12.10 4.98 7.50
C LEU A 311 12.12 4.19 8.82
N GLU A 312 12.68 4.72 9.91
CA GLU A 312 12.52 4.14 11.25
C GLU A 312 11.03 3.95 11.65
N ASN A 313 10.14 4.75 11.06
CA ASN A 313 8.73 4.80 11.39
C ASN A 313 7.81 4.47 10.20
N LEU A 314 8.38 4.01 9.10
CA LEU A 314 7.67 3.64 7.89
C LEU A 314 7.98 2.19 7.54
N ASP A 315 6.97 1.35 7.36
CA ASP A 315 7.17 -0.06 7.01
C ASP A 315 7.42 -0.26 5.52
N ILE A 316 6.73 0.51 4.67
CA ILE A 316 6.78 0.37 3.22
C ILE A 316 6.94 1.74 2.57
N LEU A 317 8.02 1.92 1.83
CA LEU A 317 8.23 3.04 0.92
C LEU A 317 7.90 2.57 -0.51
N CYS A 318 7.02 3.31 -1.22
CA CYS A 318 6.54 2.92 -2.55
C CYS A 318 6.71 4.09 -3.55
N PRO A 319 7.92 4.34 -4.07
CA PRO A 319 8.17 5.46 -4.96
C PRO A 319 7.57 5.27 -6.36
N PHE A 320 7.21 6.39 -6.99
CA PHE A 320 6.64 6.49 -8.35
C PHE A 320 7.36 7.53 -9.21
N GLY A 321 6.95 7.71 -10.45
CA GLY A 321 7.43 8.78 -11.33
C GLY A 321 8.67 8.42 -12.17
N PHE A 322 9.08 7.17 -12.18
CA PHE A 322 10.27 6.73 -12.92
C PHE A 322 10.12 6.79 -14.46
N ALA A 323 8.90 6.68 -14.96
CA ALA A 323 8.61 6.75 -16.39
C ALA A 323 8.23 8.17 -16.86
N ARG A 324 7.46 8.88 -16.07
CA ARG A 324 6.83 10.15 -16.47
C ARG A 324 7.58 11.37 -16.00
N MET A 325 8.17 11.33 -14.81
CA MET A 325 8.89 12.46 -14.26
C MET A 325 10.17 12.73 -15.03
N PRO A 326 10.56 14.00 -15.21
CA PRO A 326 11.86 14.33 -15.77
C PRO A 326 12.99 13.77 -14.89
N VAL A 327 14.12 13.50 -15.49
CA VAL A 327 15.34 13.17 -14.74
C VAL A 327 15.65 14.31 -13.78
N GLY A 328 15.68 14.01 -12.49
CA GLY A 328 15.99 14.96 -11.43
C GLY A 328 17.50 15.03 -11.15
N ASP A 329 17.85 14.94 -9.87
CA ASP A 329 19.24 14.88 -9.39
C ASP A 329 19.91 13.52 -9.66
N LEU A 330 19.11 12.46 -9.81
CA LEU A 330 19.52 11.09 -10.11
C LEU A 330 18.72 10.53 -11.28
N THR A 331 19.27 9.55 -12.00
CA THR A 331 18.50 8.70 -12.91
C THR A 331 17.52 7.82 -12.10
N GLY A 332 16.49 7.28 -12.75
CA GLY A 332 15.54 6.39 -12.08
C GLY A 332 16.20 5.20 -11.37
N LYS A 333 17.17 4.55 -12.03
CA LYS A 333 17.90 3.42 -11.43
C LYS A 333 18.76 3.85 -10.24
N GLU A 334 19.49 4.96 -10.35
CA GLU A 334 20.30 5.50 -9.24
C GLU A 334 19.41 5.89 -8.03
N ALA A 335 18.24 6.50 -8.27
CA ALA A 335 17.29 6.81 -7.23
C ALA A 335 16.75 5.54 -6.55
N ALA A 336 16.40 4.51 -7.35
CA ALA A 336 15.94 3.23 -6.81
C ALA A 336 17.01 2.53 -5.98
N ASP A 337 18.27 2.51 -6.44
CA ASP A 337 19.41 1.93 -5.71
C ASP A 337 19.68 2.65 -4.39
N LEU A 338 19.59 3.98 -4.38
CA LEU A 338 19.78 4.78 -3.17
C LEU A 338 18.67 4.54 -2.17
N LEU A 339 17.40 4.58 -2.60
CA LEU A 339 16.24 4.29 -1.75
C LEU A 339 16.30 2.88 -1.17
N GLN A 340 16.75 1.89 -1.97
CA GLN A 340 16.95 0.53 -1.47
C GLN A 340 18.00 0.49 -0.35
N SER A 341 19.11 1.21 -0.50
CA SER A 341 20.14 1.25 0.53
C SER A 341 19.63 1.85 1.84
N PHE A 342 18.76 2.86 1.78
CA PHE A 342 18.13 3.44 2.97
C PHE A 342 17.14 2.46 3.63
N CYS A 343 16.31 1.79 2.83
CA CYS A 343 15.36 0.82 3.32
C CYS A 343 16.07 -0.38 3.98
N ASP A 344 17.12 -0.91 3.36
CA ASP A 344 17.92 -2.03 3.91
C ASP A 344 18.51 -1.68 5.29
N VAL A 345 18.99 -0.45 5.47
CA VAL A 345 19.54 0.00 6.76
C VAL A 345 18.46 0.16 7.82
N ALA A 346 17.28 0.65 7.44
CA ALA A 346 16.18 0.90 8.35
C ALA A 346 15.35 -0.36 8.67
N GLY A 347 15.45 -1.42 7.86
CA GLY A 347 14.58 -2.60 7.91
C GLY A 347 13.17 -2.31 7.41
N SER A 348 13.03 -1.33 6.50
CA SER A 348 11.78 -1.03 5.79
C SER A 348 11.77 -1.71 4.44
N HIS A 349 10.59 -1.91 3.86
CA HIS A 349 10.41 -2.53 2.55
C HIS A 349 10.33 -1.49 1.45
N LEU A 350 10.99 -1.74 0.31
CA LEU A 350 10.90 -0.92 -0.89
C LEU A 350 10.01 -1.59 -1.93
N TRP A 351 8.82 -1.01 -2.16
CA TRP A 351 7.89 -1.41 -3.20
C TRP A 351 7.94 -0.39 -4.35
N PHE A 352 7.41 -0.74 -5.50
CA PHE A 352 7.39 0.14 -6.68
C PHE A 352 5.96 0.48 -7.07
N ASP A 353 5.68 1.76 -7.25
CA ASP A 353 4.47 2.25 -7.92
C ASP A 353 4.81 2.55 -9.39
N LEU A 354 4.66 1.51 -10.21
CA LEU A 354 4.91 1.57 -11.65
C LEU A 354 3.78 2.35 -12.34
N GLU A 355 4.12 3.40 -13.05
CA GLU A 355 3.15 4.15 -13.85
C GLU A 355 2.82 3.35 -15.14
N ALA A 356 1.68 2.67 -15.14
CA ALA A 356 1.20 1.90 -16.29
C ALA A 356 0.49 2.78 -17.34
N PHE A 357 0.54 4.09 -17.19
CA PHE A 357 -0.08 5.10 -18.05
C PHE A 357 0.88 6.20 -18.46
N LEU A 358 0.51 6.94 -19.51
CA LEU A 358 1.12 8.22 -19.90
C LEU A 358 0.03 9.23 -20.22
N PHE A 359 0.41 10.51 -20.32
CA PHE A 359 -0.49 11.59 -20.69
C PHE A 359 -0.43 11.90 -22.20
N ASN A 360 -1.60 12.11 -22.80
CA ASN A 360 -1.69 12.78 -24.08
C ASN A 360 -1.47 14.30 -23.91
N PRO A 361 -1.23 15.05 -25.02
CA PRO A 361 -1.10 16.52 -24.95
C PRO A 361 -2.31 17.26 -24.33
N ASP A 362 -3.50 16.66 -24.38
CA ASP A 362 -4.72 17.18 -23.78
C ASP A 362 -4.91 16.76 -22.31
N MET A 363 -3.88 16.16 -21.71
CA MET A 363 -3.87 15.63 -20.36
C MET A 363 -4.77 14.41 -20.11
N SER A 364 -5.36 13.83 -21.16
CA SER A 364 -6.00 12.52 -21.03
C SER A 364 -4.96 11.43 -20.79
N LEU A 365 -5.33 10.41 -20.01
CA LEU A 365 -4.47 9.26 -19.76
C LEU A 365 -4.66 8.19 -20.84
N TYR A 366 -3.60 7.47 -21.13
CA TYR A 366 -3.66 6.27 -21.95
C TYR A 366 -2.75 5.18 -21.39
N PRO A 367 -3.12 3.89 -21.56
CA PRO A 367 -2.28 2.79 -21.10
C PRO A 367 -0.97 2.71 -21.90
N ARG A 368 0.14 2.51 -21.20
CA ARG A 368 1.44 2.32 -21.81
C ARG A 368 1.49 1.04 -22.62
N PRO A 369 2.27 0.99 -23.73
CA PRO A 369 2.56 -0.25 -24.41
C PRO A 369 3.22 -1.27 -23.47
N ILE A 370 2.85 -2.55 -23.61
CA ILE A 370 3.36 -3.62 -22.73
C ILE A 370 4.89 -3.73 -22.74
N ASP A 371 5.54 -3.49 -23.88
CA ASP A 371 7.00 -3.57 -23.99
C ASP A 371 7.71 -2.51 -23.16
N GLU A 372 7.13 -1.33 -22.97
CA GLU A 372 7.67 -0.30 -22.09
C GLU A 372 7.56 -0.72 -20.62
N ILE A 373 6.40 -1.27 -20.22
CA ILE A 373 6.18 -1.80 -18.87
C ILE A 373 7.18 -2.93 -18.58
N ILE A 374 7.37 -3.86 -19.50
CA ILE A 374 8.35 -4.94 -19.37
C ILE A 374 9.78 -4.37 -19.28
N GLY A 375 10.06 -3.29 -20.00
CA GLY A 375 11.33 -2.57 -19.90
C GLY A 375 11.62 -2.10 -18.49
N ASP A 376 10.64 -1.43 -17.84
CA ASP A 376 10.76 -0.96 -16.46
C ASP A 376 10.88 -2.11 -15.46
N LEU A 377 10.08 -3.18 -15.62
CA LEU A 377 10.15 -4.38 -14.77
C LEU A 377 11.53 -5.08 -14.81
N ASN A 378 12.27 -4.94 -15.91
CA ASN A 378 13.62 -5.48 -16.04
C ASN A 378 14.72 -4.52 -15.58
N LEU A 379 14.52 -3.21 -15.75
CA LEU A 379 15.50 -2.19 -15.38
C LEU A 379 15.49 -1.91 -13.86
N LEU A 380 14.29 -1.79 -13.29
CA LEU A 380 14.07 -1.44 -11.89
C LEU A 380 13.87 -2.73 -11.07
N ASP A 381 14.94 -3.44 -10.84
CA ASP A 381 14.99 -4.83 -10.36
C ASP A 381 15.14 -4.98 -8.84
N ASN A 382 15.34 -3.87 -8.13
CA ASN A 382 15.54 -3.87 -6.68
C ASN A 382 14.26 -3.85 -5.83
N PHE A 383 13.11 -3.65 -6.42
CA PHE A 383 11.86 -3.57 -5.68
C PHE A 383 11.35 -4.97 -5.28
N GLU A 384 10.95 -5.11 -4.01
CA GLU A 384 10.45 -6.38 -3.46
C GLU A 384 9.06 -6.73 -3.99
N LYS A 385 8.23 -5.71 -4.21
CA LYS A 385 6.92 -5.77 -4.83
C LYS A 385 6.80 -4.69 -5.88
N VAL A 386 6.12 -5.00 -6.97
CA VAL A 386 5.75 -4.03 -8.00
C VAL A 386 4.24 -3.85 -7.98
N LEU A 387 3.79 -2.68 -7.63
CA LEU A 387 2.42 -2.24 -7.79
C LEU A 387 2.33 -1.34 -9.02
N CYS A 388 1.14 -1.08 -9.53
CA CYS A 388 0.99 -0.11 -10.61
C CYS A 388 -0.13 0.89 -10.35
N TYR A 389 0.08 2.12 -10.75
CA TYR A 389 -0.96 3.14 -10.82
C TYR A 389 -1.48 3.19 -12.26
N GLN A 390 -2.74 2.88 -12.47
CA GLN A 390 -3.69 2.19 -11.61
C GLN A 390 -4.43 1.11 -12.40
N PHE A 391 -5.20 0.24 -11.75
CA PHE A 391 -5.97 -0.77 -12.48
C PHE A 391 -7.20 -0.16 -13.17
N PRO A 392 -8.14 0.53 -12.48
CA PRO A 392 -9.31 1.12 -13.13
C PRO A 392 -8.91 2.20 -14.14
N GLY A 393 -9.31 2.03 -15.39
CA GLY A 393 -9.02 2.99 -16.47
C GLY A 393 -7.70 2.79 -17.20
N VAL A 394 -6.85 1.87 -16.75
CA VAL A 394 -5.61 1.46 -17.44
C VAL A 394 -5.69 0.00 -17.86
N PHE A 395 -6.27 -0.85 -17.04
CA PHE A 395 -6.61 -2.24 -17.37
C PHE A 395 -8.12 -2.42 -17.38
N SER A 396 -8.64 -3.12 -18.37
CA SER A 396 -10.04 -3.52 -18.43
C SER A 396 -10.15 -4.95 -18.92
N ASP A 397 -10.80 -5.81 -18.13
CA ASP A 397 -11.08 -7.17 -18.53
C ASP A 397 -12.04 -7.16 -19.72
N PRO A 398 -11.68 -7.81 -20.83
CA PRO A 398 -12.55 -7.89 -22.02
C PRO A 398 -13.90 -8.56 -21.78
N SER A 399 -14.05 -9.34 -20.72
CA SER A 399 -15.29 -10.05 -20.37
C SER A 399 -16.31 -9.14 -19.67
N TRP A 400 -15.91 -7.96 -19.16
CA TRP A 400 -16.83 -7.06 -18.49
C TRP A 400 -17.92 -6.53 -19.41
N SER A 401 -19.12 -6.34 -18.86
CA SER A 401 -20.20 -5.61 -19.52
C SER A 401 -20.01 -4.09 -19.56
N PHE A 402 -18.95 -3.59 -18.91
CA PHE A 402 -18.56 -2.19 -18.86
C PHE A 402 -17.09 -2.05 -19.28
N CYS A 403 -16.63 -0.84 -19.54
CA CYS A 403 -15.23 -0.55 -19.84
C CYS A 403 -14.82 0.73 -19.10
N LEU A 404 -13.77 0.62 -18.31
CA LEU A 404 -13.14 1.78 -17.69
C LEU A 404 -11.98 2.22 -18.58
N GLY A 405 -12.00 3.48 -19.01
CA GLY A 405 -11.03 4.00 -19.96
C GLY A 405 -11.42 3.70 -21.42
N GLU A 406 -10.44 3.47 -22.26
CA GLU A 406 -10.61 3.25 -23.71
C GLU A 406 -10.32 1.80 -24.11
N GLU A 407 -10.59 1.43 -25.37
CA GLU A 407 -10.37 0.06 -25.85
C GLU A 407 -8.91 -0.44 -25.69
N ARG A 408 -7.91 0.44 -25.69
CA ARG A 408 -6.51 0.06 -25.42
C ARG A 408 -6.31 -0.55 -24.03
N THR A 409 -7.17 -0.25 -23.06
CA THR A 409 -7.11 -0.83 -21.72
C THR A 409 -7.39 -2.34 -21.75
N LYS A 410 -8.27 -2.79 -22.63
CA LYS A 410 -8.56 -4.23 -22.86
C LYS A 410 -7.39 -4.93 -23.55
N GLN A 411 -6.67 -4.20 -24.43
CA GLN A 411 -5.51 -4.75 -25.08
C GLN A 411 -4.37 -4.92 -24.07
N LEU A 412 -4.11 -3.91 -23.23
CA LEU A 412 -3.08 -4.02 -22.19
C LEU A 412 -3.38 -5.17 -21.22
N PHE A 413 -4.63 -5.38 -20.82
CA PHE A 413 -5.02 -6.52 -19.98
C PHE A 413 -4.62 -7.86 -20.63
N LYS A 414 -4.93 -8.06 -21.91
CA LYS A 414 -4.58 -9.28 -22.65
C LYS A 414 -3.07 -9.47 -22.78
N ASP A 415 -2.36 -8.40 -23.13
CA ASP A 415 -0.92 -8.43 -23.35
C ASP A 415 -0.17 -8.72 -22.05
N TYR A 416 -0.59 -8.08 -20.95
CA TYR A 416 -0.01 -8.35 -19.64
C TYR A 416 -0.30 -9.77 -19.15
N LYS A 417 -1.53 -10.29 -19.35
CA LYS A 417 -1.86 -11.68 -19.03
C LYS A 417 -0.97 -12.65 -19.78
N ALA A 418 -0.78 -12.44 -21.07
CA ALA A 418 0.12 -13.27 -21.89
C ALA A 418 1.60 -13.20 -21.42
N TYR A 419 2.05 -12.01 -21.01
CA TYR A 419 3.38 -11.83 -20.43
C TYR A 419 3.52 -12.59 -19.10
N MET A 420 2.56 -12.43 -18.18
CA MET A 420 2.52 -13.14 -16.91
C MET A 420 2.57 -14.65 -17.10
N ASP A 421 1.74 -15.20 -17.99
CA ASP A 421 1.67 -16.64 -18.27
C ASP A 421 3.03 -17.16 -18.77
N LYS A 422 3.70 -16.40 -19.64
CA LYS A 422 5.05 -16.70 -20.14
C LYS A 422 6.07 -16.69 -19.00
N VAL A 423 6.07 -15.69 -18.13
CA VAL A 423 7.00 -15.60 -16.99
C VAL A 423 6.80 -16.76 -16.03
N LYS A 424 5.53 -17.08 -15.69
CA LYS A 424 5.20 -18.21 -14.81
C LYS A 424 5.58 -19.56 -15.42
N SER A 425 5.37 -19.75 -16.72
CA SER A 425 5.75 -20.99 -17.39
C SER A 425 7.27 -21.22 -17.46
N ASN A 426 8.06 -20.17 -17.46
CA ASN A 426 9.53 -20.26 -17.48
C ASN A 426 10.14 -20.56 -16.09
N ARG A 427 9.34 -20.46 -15.02
CA ARG A 427 9.77 -20.78 -13.65
C ARG A 427 9.57 -22.27 -13.29
N ASN A 428 8.68 -22.96 -14.03
CA ASN A 428 8.39 -24.39 -13.89
C ASN A 428 9.33 -25.22 -14.79
#